data_14db950c7db5f6a443111f6de849b39e
#
_entry.id   14db950c7db5f6a443111f6de849b39e
#
_cell.length_a   1.000
_cell.length_b   1.000
_cell.length_c   1.000
_cell.angle_alpha   90.00
_cell.angle_beta   90.00
_cell.angle_gamma   90.00
#
_symmetry.space_group_name_H-M   'P 1'
#
loop_
_entity.id
_entity.type
_entity.pdbx_description
1 polymer ?
#
loop_
_entity_poly.entity_id
_entity_poly.type
_entity_poly.pdbx_seq_one_letter_code
_entity_poly.pdbx_strand_id
1 'polypeptide(L)'
;MWKRSLYFLAFLAMVLAASNCKGLDNSQVRLGEEFCLSVGQGASITAENLQVGFKEVIEDSRCPRGVTCIWAGRVSCVIELAHASPSYRMVLTQPGLVDKYARERYEGYELAFHVTPYPEAGKQIAKDTYRLHLIISKLPEPTKIVGSIIAEPFAFEGQDIIIVGYYRGWDLLHEANIPPPITRSDWVIKDSTGVIYVSAHSEAKVPEGVSPDSLQDTGIILKVKGVVRVTKEGQAYIEAENIERVP
;
A
#
# COMPACT_ATOMS: atom_id res chain seq x y z
N MET A 1 -61.27 34.88 -6.67
CA MET A 1 -60.38 34.27 -5.67
C MET A 1 -59.37 33.41 -6.43
N TRP A 2 -58.20 33.92 -6.71
CA TRP A 2 -57.17 33.26 -7.53
C TRP A 2 -56.06 32.72 -6.60
N LYS A 3 -55.84 31.41 -6.57
CA LYS A 3 -54.73 30.78 -5.92
C LYS A 3 -53.54 30.77 -6.90
N ARG A 4 -52.49 31.52 -6.61
CA ARG A 4 -51.19 31.45 -7.30
C ARG A 4 -50.37 30.32 -6.69
N SER A 5 -50.13 29.27 -7.47
CA SER A 5 -49.20 28.20 -7.16
C SER A 5 -47.77 28.68 -7.49
N LEU A 6 -46.94 28.79 -6.48
CA LEU A 6 -45.47 29.02 -6.66
C LEU A 6 -44.79 27.68 -6.85
N TYR A 7 -44.31 27.41 -8.04
CA TYR A 7 -43.36 26.33 -8.30
C TYR A 7 -41.95 26.79 -7.89
N PHE A 8 -41.43 26.26 -6.82
CA PHE A 8 -40.02 26.35 -6.45
C PHE A 8 -39.23 25.42 -7.37
N LEU A 9 -38.55 25.96 -8.35
CA LEU A 9 -37.50 25.26 -9.10
C LEU A 9 -36.25 25.18 -8.22
N ALA A 10 -36.07 24.03 -7.59
CA ALA A 10 -34.81 23.69 -6.96
C ALA A 10 -33.77 23.37 -8.05
N PHE A 11 -32.93 24.33 -8.38
CA PHE A 11 -31.71 24.09 -9.16
C PHE A 11 -30.75 23.32 -8.29
N LEU A 12 -30.67 22.00 -8.51
CA LEU A 12 -29.62 21.14 -7.96
C LEU A 12 -28.33 21.47 -8.70
N ALA A 13 -27.54 22.38 -8.16
CA ALA A 13 -26.20 22.65 -8.63
C ALA A 13 -25.33 21.41 -8.32
N MET A 14 -25.15 20.56 -9.31
CA MET A 14 -24.18 19.47 -9.31
C MET A 14 -22.78 20.12 -9.36
N VAL A 15 -22.19 20.33 -8.20
CA VAL A 15 -20.79 20.76 -8.09
C VAL A 15 -19.94 19.61 -8.58
N LEU A 16 -19.54 19.68 -9.85
CA LEU A 16 -18.42 18.91 -10.38
C LEU A 16 -17.19 19.37 -9.59
N ALA A 17 -16.78 18.60 -8.61
CA ALA A 17 -15.48 18.73 -7.97
C ALA A 17 -14.41 18.43 -9.03
N ALA A 18 -14.07 19.43 -9.84
CA ALA A 18 -12.84 19.41 -10.59
C ALA A 18 -11.73 19.35 -9.52
N SER A 19 -11.00 18.24 -9.46
CA SER A 19 -9.79 18.11 -8.65
C SER A 19 -8.77 19.12 -9.16
N ASN A 20 -8.91 20.38 -8.74
CA ASN A 20 -7.94 21.41 -9.01
C ASN A 20 -6.70 21.05 -8.18
N CYS A 21 -5.66 20.57 -8.87
CA CYS A 21 -4.29 20.66 -8.37
C CYS A 21 -4.01 22.13 -8.03
N LYS A 22 -4.36 22.56 -6.84
CA LYS A 22 -3.86 23.85 -6.35
C LYS A 22 -2.37 23.64 -6.16
N GLY A 23 -1.56 24.36 -6.94
CA GLY A 23 -0.12 24.38 -6.78
C GLY A 23 0.19 24.67 -5.31
N LEU A 24 0.77 23.69 -4.66
CA LEU A 24 1.17 23.78 -3.25
C LEU A 24 2.51 24.49 -3.22
N ASP A 25 2.53 25.80 -2.97
CA ASP A 25 3.73 26.48 -2.51
C ASP A 25 4.05 25.98 -1.11
N ASN A 26 5.04 25.08 -1.01
CA ASN A 26 5.61 24.57 0.25
C ASN A 26 4.59 24.09 1.31
N SER A 27 3.49 23.46 0.85
CA SER A 27 2.35 23.09 1.69
C SER A 27 2.67 21.89 2.57
N GLN A 28 2.27 21.98 3.80
CA GLN A 28 2.21 20.84 4.70
C GLN A 28 1.07 19.92 4.25
N VAL A 29 1.39 18.70 3.90
CA VAL A 29 0.44 17.65 3.57
C VAL A 29 0.38 16.61 4.71
N ARG A 30 -0.74 15.88 4.78
CA ARG A 30 -0.92 14.85 5.80
C ARG A 30 -0.80 13.47 5.18
N LEU A 31 -0.37 12.50 5.99
CA LEU A 31 -0.41 11.10 5.60
C LEU A 31 -1.84 10.66 5.27
N GLY A 32 -1.98 9.85 4.21
CA GLY A 32 -3.26 9.31 3.76
C GLY A 32 -4.12 10.29 2.95
N GLU A 33 -3.74 11.58 2.85
CA GLU A 33 -4.44 12.56 2.02
C GLU A 33 -3.80 12.66 0.64
N GLU A 34 -4.64 12.78 -0.40
CA GLU A 34 -4.18 13.01 -1.75
C GLU A 34 -3.68 14.46 -1.91
N PHE A 35 -2.53 14.60 -2.51
CA PHE A 35 -1.98 15.88 -2.94
C PHE A 35 -1.39 15.77 -4.34
N CYS A 36 -1.15 16.90 -4.98
CA CYS A 36 -0.70 16.98 -6.34
C CYS A 36 0.52 17.90 -6.48
N LEU A 37 1.53 17.43 -7.20
CA LEU A 37 2.75 18.17 -7.49
C LEU A 37 2.88 18.45 -8.98
N SER A 38 3.26 19.67 -9.33
CA SER A 38 3.77 20.02 -10.65
C SER A 38 5.24 19.63 -10.76
N VAL A 39 5.75 19.46 -11.98
CA VAL A 39 7.17 19.27 -12.21
C VAL A 39 7.98 20.41 -11.55
N GLY A 40 8.99 20.05 -10.79
CA GLY A 40 9.81 20.96 -10.00
C GLY A 40 9.24 21.35 -8.63
N GLN A 41 7.99 20.99 -8.31
CA GLN A 41 7.40 21.27 -6.99
C GLN A 41 7.70 20.16 -5.98
N GLY A 42 7.58 20.52 -4.70
CA GLY A 42 7.71 19.62 -3.56
C GLY A 42 6.65 19.88 -2.50
N ALA A 43 6.48 18.91 -1.60
CA ALA A 43 5.65 18.99 -0.42
C ALA A 43 6.40 18.42 0.80
N SER A 44 5.95 18.80 2.00
CA SER A 44 6.52 18.34 3.25
C SER A 44 5.44 17.72 4.13
N ILE A 45 5.70 16.51 4.62
CA ILE A 45 4.91 15.82 5.64
C ILE A 45 5.61 16.04 6.98
N THR A 46 5.28 17.16 7.62
CA THR A 46 5.99 17.65 8.82
C THR A 46 5.97 16.64 9.96
N ALA A 47 4.85 15.91 10.14
CA ALA A 47 4.71 14.91 11.20
C ALA A 47 5.73 13.76 11.09
N GLU A 48 6.20 13.47 9.88
CA GLU A 48 7.15 12.38 9.58
C GLU A 48 8.54 12.92 9.18
N ASN A 49 8.74 14.23 9.15
CA ASN A 49 9.96 14.85 8.63
C ASN A 49 10.35 14.34 7.22
N LEU A 50 9.33 14.03 6.40
CA LEU A 50 9.47 13.52 5.05
C LEU A 50 9.18 14.62 4.05
N GLN A 51 10.10 14.84 3.12
CA GLN A 51 9.93 15.73 1.98
C GLN A 51 9.83 14.91 0.70
N VAL A 52 8.99 15.34 -0.22
CA VAL A 52 8.85 14.73 -1.54
C VAL A 52 8.86 15.80 -2.60
N GLY A 53 9.65 15.61 -3.66
CA GLY A 53 9.75 16.52 -4.80
C GLY A 53 9.49 15.79 -6.10
N PHE A 54 8.64 16.33 -6.98
CA PHE A 54 8.42 15.80 -8.32
C PHE A 54 9.43 16.44 -9.28
N LYS A 55 10.39 15.69 -9.80
CA LYS A 55 11.49 16.23 -10.60
C LYS A 55 11.17 16.31 -12.08
N GLU A 56 10.77 15.19 -12.68
CA GLU A 56 10.54 15.11 -14.13
C GLU A 56 9.76 13.85 -14.51
N VAL A 57 9.17 13.87 -15.70
CA VAL A 57 8.71 12.67 -16.41
C VAL A 57 9.79 12.27 -17.41
N ILE A 58 10.31 11.04 -17.27
CA ILE A 58 11.39 10.51 -18.11
C ILE A 58 10.87 9.71 -19.29
N GLU A 59 9.68 9.13 -19.17
CA GLU A 59 9.04 8.33 -20.21
C GLU A 59 7.52 8.45 -20.10
N ASP A 60 6.84 8.64 -21.24
CA ASP A 60 5.39 8.45 -21.34
C ASP A 60 5.07 7.75 -22.67
N SER A 61 4.93 6.45 -22.60
CA SER A 61 4.59 5.57 -23.73
C SER A 61 3.17 4.99 -23.59
N ARG A 62 2.33 5.55 -22.70
CA ARG A 62 0.94 5.11 -22.52
C ARG A 62 0.18 5.20 -23.84
N CYS A 63 -0.67 4.18 -24.08
CA CYS A 63 -1.51 4.17 -25.28
C CYS A 63 -2.48 5.37 -25.26
N PRO A 64 -2.42 6.29 -26.21
CA PRO A 64 -3.25 7.48 -26.18
C PRO A 64 -4.75 7.15 -26.29
N ARG A 65 -5.60 7.94 -25.65
CA ARG A 65 -7.04 7.83 -25.84
C ARG A 65 -7.42 8.07 -27.29
N GLY A 66 -8.36 7.28 -27.80
CA GLY A 66 -8.85 7.39 -29.17
C GLY A 66 -8.13 6.53 -30.20
N VAL A 67 -7.16 5.71 -29.78
CA VAL A 67 -6.50 4.72 -30.63
C VAL A 67 -6.42 3.35 -29.93
N THR A 68 -6.21 2.29 -30.71
CA THR A 68 -5.97 0.95 -30.19
C THR A 68 -4.49 0.63 -30.36
N CYS A 69 -3.82 0.29 -29.27
CA CYS A 69 -2.41 -0.06 -29.24
C CYS A 69 -2.22 -1.56 -28.96
N ILE A 70 -1.15 -2.13 -29.49
CA ILE A 70 -0.74 -3.51 -29.19
C ILE A 70 -0.25 -3.63 -27.73
N TRP A 71 0.36 -2.56 -27.21
CA TRP A 71 0.93 -2.51 -25.86
C TRP A 71 0.30 -1.37 -25.06
N ALA A 72 0.07 -1.62 -23.79
CA ALA A 72 -0.48 -0.62 -22.87
C ALA A 72 0.44 0.59 -22.68
N GLY A 73 1.75 0.37 -22.80
CA GLY A 73 2.75 1.36 -22.45
C GLY A 73 2.84 1.65 -20.95
N ARG A 74 3.52 2.73 -20.61
CA ARG A 74 3.70 3.18 -19.21
C ARG A 74 4.07 4.65 -19.16
N VAL A 75 3.95 5.25 -17.99
CA VAL A 75 4.58 6.54 -17.68
C VAL A 75 5.54 6.34 -16.53
N SER A 76 6.76 6.89 -16.66
CA SER A 76 7.78 6.84 -15.62
C SER A 76 8.22 8.24 -15.27
N CYS A 77 8.27 8.54 -13.97
CA CYS A 77 8.67 9.83 -13.46
C CYS A 77 9.68 9.69 -12.31
N VAL A 78 10.45 10.74 -12.10
CA VAL A 78 11.44 10.82 -11.02
C VAL A 78 10.89 11.67 -9.90
N ILE A 79 10.90 11.10 -8.70
CA ILE A 79 10.71 11.84 -7.45
C ILE A 79 11.99 11.87 -6.64
N GLU A 80 12.09 12.85 -5.77
CA GLU A 80 13.14 12.93 -4.75
C GLU A 80 12.48 12.90 -3.38
N LEU A 81 12.92 11.97 -2.56
CA LEU A 81 12.46 11.79 -1.19
C LEU A 81 13.59 12.15 -0.24
N ALA A 82 13.32 12.90 0.81
CA ALA A 82 14.27 13.18 1.86
C ALA A 82 13.61 12.96 3.23
N HIS A 83 14.17 12.03 3.99
CA HIS A 83 13.82 11.75 5.36
C HIS A 83 15.06 12.00 6.21
N ALA A 84 15.15 13.19 6.79
CA ALA A 84 16.27 13.66 7.62
C ALA A 84 17.66 13.81 6.95
N SER A 85 17.85 13.55 5.66
CA SER A 85 19.11 13.57 4.86
C SER A 85 19.86 12.23 4.81
N PRO A 86 20.45 11.79 3.69
CA PRO A 86 20.45 12.45 2.39
C PRO A 86 19.19 12.21 1.57
N SER A 87 18.98 13.00 0.50
CA SER A 87 17.86 12.79 -0.42
C SER A 87 18.08 11.54 -1.27
N TYR A 88 16.97 10.82 -1.54
CA TYR A 88 16.94 9.63 -2.37
C TYR A 88 16.10 9.87 -3.63
N ARG A 89 16.65 9.56 -4.81
CA ARG A 89 15.89 9.62 -6.06
C ARG A 89 15.28 8.28 -6.39
N MET A 90 13.98 8.30 -6.67
CA MET A 90 13.18 7.12 -6.99
C MET A 90 12.47 7.31 -8.32
N VAL A 91 12.41 6.24 -9.11
CA VAL A 91 11.61 6.19 -10.33
C VAL A 91 10.27 5.54 -10.00
N LEU A 92 9.18 6.27 -10.20
CA LEU A 92 7.83 5.76 -10.12
C LEU A 92 7.36 5.38 -11.53
N THR A 93 6.85 4.16 -11.71
CA THR A 93 6.34 3.68 -12.99
C THR A 93 4.88 3.25 -12.88
N GLN A 94 4.01 3.92 -13.65
CA GLN A 94 2.58 3.60 -13.74
C GLN A 94 2.30 2.88 -15.07
N PRO A 95 1.73 1.66 -15.04
CA PRO A 95 1.28 0.96 -16.25
C PRO A 95 0.19 1.72 -17.00
N GLY A 96 0.20 1.68 -18.32
CA GLY A 96 -0.64 2.52 -19.18
C GLY A 96 -2.13 2.19 -19.21
N LEU A 97 -2.56 0.99 -18.77
CA LEU A 97 -3.98 0.61 -18.68
C LEU A 97 -4.59 0.80 -17.29
N VAL A 98 -3.83 1.36 -16.36
CA VAL A 98 -4.30 1.54 -14.99
C VAL A 98 -4.88 2.94 -14.83
N ASP A 99 -6.22 3.06 -14.86
CA ASP A 99 -6.93 4.27 -14.44
C ASP A 99 -6.92 4.46 -12.91
N LYS A 100 -6.12 3.64 -12.21
CA LYS A 100 -6.00 3.62 -10.76
C LYS A 100 -4.58 3.98 -10.35
N TYR A 101 -4.43 4.29 -9.07
CA TYR A 101 -3.11 4.53 -8.48
C TYR A 101 -2.21 3.30 -8.64
N ALA A 102 -1.04 3.51 -9.21
CA ALA A 102 0.08 2.58 -9.05
C ALA A 102 0.66 2.74 -7.65
N ARG A 103 1.39 1.72 -7.16
CA ARG A 103 1.90 1.69 -5.78
C ARG A 103 3.38 1.32 -5.79
N GLU A 104 4.12 2.04 -4.96
CA GLU A 104 5.53 1.77 -4.67
C GLU A 104 5.79 1.91 -3.17
N ARG A 105 6.91 1.38 -2.70
CA ARG A 105 7.30 1.46 -1.28
C ARG A 105 8.63 2.17 -1.12
N TYR A 106 8.69 2.99 -0.09
CA TYR A 106 9.92 3.66 0.32
C TYR A 106 10.02 3.66 1.84
N GLU A 107 11.06 3.01 2.40
CA GLU A 107 11.25 2.84 3.85
C GLU A 107 9.98 2.33 4.54
N GLY A 108 9.37 2.98 5.41
CA GLY A 108 8.12 2.59 6.10
C GLY A 108 6.84 3.15 5.45
N TYR A 109 6.89 3.57 4.19
CA TYR A 109 5.77 4.22 3.52
C TYR A 109 5.34 3.49 2.25
N GLU A 110 4.03 3.51 1.98
CA GLU A 110 3.45 3.19 0.68
C GLU A 110 3.13 4.50 -0.05
N LEU A 111 3.55 4.59 -1.30
CA LEU A 111 3.28 5.67 -2.22
C LEU A 111 2.28 5.18 -3.26
N ALA A 112 1.03 5.64 -3.18
CA ALA A 112 0.02 5.41 -4.20
C ALA A 112 -0.01 6.64 -5.11
N PHE A 113 0.16 6.47 -6.42
CA PHE A 113 0.35 7.59 -7.33
C PHE A 113 -0.27 7.39 -8.71
N HIS A 114 -0.60 8.49 -9.37
CA HIS A 114 -0.89 8.51 -10.81
C HIS A 114 -0.40 9.81 -11.44
N VAL A 115 -0.10 9.75 -12.74
CA VAL A 115 0.44 10.87 -13.52
C VAL A 115 -0.59 11.36 -14.51
N THR A 116 -0.86 12.67 -14.49
CA THR A 116 -1.75 13.37 -15.43
C THR A 116 -0.98 14.44 -16.22
N PRO A 117 -1.49 14.90 -17.39
CA PRO A 117 -2.64 14.37 -18.10
C PRO A 117 -2.37 13.00 -18.74
N TYR A 118 -3.46 12.30 -19.07
CA TYR A 118 -3.36 11.08 -19.88
C TYR A 118 -3.20 11.45 -21.36
N PRO A 119 -2.33 10.77 -22.15
CA PRO A 119 -2.13 11.13 -23.55
C PRO A 119 -3.39 10.94 -24.40
N GLU A 120 -3.56 11.84 -25.37
CA GLU A 120 -4.63 11.79 -26.38
C GLU A 120 -4.02 11.73 -27.78
N ALA A 121 -4.68 11.00 -28.69
CA ALA A 121 -4.19 10.86 -30.06
C ALA A 121 -4.00 12.23 -30.72
N GLY A 122 -2.84 12.43 -31.36
CA GLY A 122 -2.49 13.66 -32.07
C GLY A 122 -2.15 14.86 -31.17
N LYS A 123 -2.12 14.71 -29.85
CA LYS A 123 -1.73 15.77 -28.92
C LYS A 123 -0.41 15.45 -28.25
N GLN A 124 0.51 16.41 -28.23
CA GLN A 124 1.73 16.33 -27.40
C GLN A 124 1.48 16.93 -26.03
N ILE A 125 1.98 16.26 -25.01
CA ILE A 125 1.96 16.76 -23.63
C ILE A 125 3.25 17.55 -23.38
N ALA A 126 3.11 18.83 -23.03
CA ALA A 126 4.26 19.63 -22.64
C ALA A 126 4.79 19.16 -21.26
N LYS A 127 6.12 19.12 -21.11
CA LYS A 127 6.76 18.55 -19.92
C LYS A 127 6.35 19.21 -18.60
N ASP A 128 6.09 20.50 -18.62
CA ASP A 128 5.67 21.32 -17.48
C ASP A 128 4.19 21.14 -17.10
N THR A 129 3.39 20.54 -17.99
CA THR A 129 1.96 20.30 -17.75
C THR A 129 1.70 19.03 -16.95
N TYR A 130 2.70 18.13 -16.80
CA TYR A 130 2.53 16.94 -16.00
C TYR A 130 2.26 17.26 -14.53
N ARG A 131 1.41 16.45 -13.94
CA ARG A 131 1.05 16.48 -12.52
C ARG A 131 1.18 15.07 -11.94
N LEU A 132 1.81 14.99 -10.80
CA LEU A 132 1.90 13.78 -10.01
C LEU A 132 0.88 13.87 -8.87
N HIS A 133 -0.14 13.04 -8.92
CA HIS A 133 -1.06 12.83 -7.81
C HIS A 133 -0.47 11.76 -6.91
N LEU A 134 -0.39 12.03 -5.63
CA LEU A 134 0.31 11.19 -4.68
C LEU A 134 -0.45 11.10 -3.36
N ILE A 135 -0.56 9.88 -2.83
CA ILE A 135 -1.00 9.60 -1.48
C ILE A 135 0.16 8.87 -0.81
N ILE A 136 0.66 9.39 0.30
CA ILE A 136 1.70 8.72 1.09
C ILE A 136 1.05 8.22 2.37
N SER A 137 1.12 6.92 2.60
CA SER A 137 0.58 6.28 3.79
C SER A 137 1.70 5.57 4.55
N LYS A 138 1.71 5.67 5.87
CA LYS A 138 2.65 4.93 6.69
C LYS A 138 2.26 3.46 6.70
N LEU A 139 3.20 2.60 6.39
CA LEU A 139 3.00 1.17 6.57
C LEU A 139 3.01 0.86 8.06
N PRO A 140 2.15 -0.04 8.53
CA PRO A 140 2.21 -0.46 9.92
C PRO A 140 3.55 -1.14 10.16
N GLU A 141 4.19 -0.75 11.25
CA GLU A 141 5.41 -1.43 11.68
C GLU A 141 5.08 -2.86 12.11
N PRO A 142 5.92 -3.85 11.74
CA PRO A 142 5.82 -5.18 12.30
C PRO A 142 5.82 -5.15 13.83
N THR A 143 5.04 -6.01 14.45
CA THR A 143 5.04 -6.16 15.92
C THR A 143 6.41 -6.61 16.43
N LYS A 144 6.57 -6.63 17.74
CA LYS A 144 7.79 -7.12 18.41
C LYS A 144 7.43 -8.18 19.45
N ILE A 145 6.52 -9.08 19.10
CA ILE A 145 5.97 -10.06 20.05
C ILE A 145 6.34 -11.50 19.74
N VAL A 146 6.60 -11.83 18.48
CA VAL A 146 6.85 -13.21 18.05
C VAL A 146 8.04 -13.82 18.80
N GLY A 147 9.13 -13.05 18.94
CA GLY A 147 10.31 -13.53 19.68
C GLY A 147 10.02 -13.91 21.14
N SER A 148 9.17 -13.15 21.82
CA SER A 148 8.76 -13.46 23.20
C SER A 148 7.89 -14.72 23.27
N ILE A 149 6.96 -14.89 22.32
CA ILE A 149 6.11 -16.07 22.22
C ILE A 149 6.98 -17.34 22.02
N ILE A 150 7.98 -17.25 21.14
CA ILE A 150 8.88 -18.38 20.86
C ILE A 150 9.76 -18.71 22.06
N ALA A 151 10.25 -17.69 22.79
CA ALA A 151 11.10 -17.89 23.95
C ALA A 151 10.34 -18.51 25.15
N GLU A 152 9.08 -18.15 25.34
CA GLU A 152 8.25 -18.57 26.45
C GLU A 152 6.87 -19.09 26.02
N PRO A 153 6.77 -20.15 25.19
CA PRO A 153 5.52 -20.55 24.53
C PRO A 153 4.35 -20.74 25.49
N PHE A 154 4.60 -21.43 26.61
CA PHE A 154 3.56 -21.75 27.60
C PHE A 154 3.06 -20.50 28.36
N ALA A 155 3.86 -19.42 28.45
CA ALA A 155 3.43 -18.20 29.09
C ALA A 155 2.38 -17.46 28.23
N PHE A 156 2.38 -17.73 26.93
CA PHE A 156 1.44 -17.11 25.96
C PHE A 156 0.29 -18.05 25.57
N GLU A 157 0.33 -19.33 25.94
CA GLU A 157 -0.71 -20.30 25.58
C GLU A 157 -2.10 -19.81 25.99
N GLY A 158 -3.05 -19.81 25.03
CA GLY A 158 -4.43 -19.36 25.23
C GLY A 158 -4.61 -17.84 25.21
N GLN A 159 -3.55 -17.05 25.07
CA GLN A 159 -3.68 -15.60 24.98
C GLN A 159 -4.11 -15.13 23.59
N ASP A 160 -5.03 -14.16 23.57
CA ASP A 160 -5.37 -13.39 22.37
C ASP A 160 -4.23 -12.45 21.99
N ILE A 161 -3.82 -12.50 20.75
CA ILE A 161 -2.75 -11.65 20.23
C ILE A 161 -3.09 -11.03 18.90
N ILE A 162 -2.39 -9.94 18.57
CA ILE A 162 -2.36 -9.35 17.24
C ILE A 162 -0.91 -9.31 16.77
N ILE A 163 -0.64 -9.95 15.64
CA ILE A 163 0.65 -9.87 14.97
C ILE A 163 0.48 -9.06 13.67
N VAL A 164 1.30 -8.02 13.51
CA VAL A 164 1.51 -7.35 12.22
C VAL A 164 2.87 -7.78 11.73
N GLY A 165 2.92 -8.37 10.55
CA GLY A 165 4.17 -8.93 10.06
C GLY A 165 4.12 -9.27 8.57
N TYR A 166 5.28 -9.68 8.06
CA TYR A 166 5.44 -10.11 6.69
C TYR A 166 4.94 -11.54 6.51
N TYR A 167 4.08 -11.74 5.53
CA TYR A 167 3.71 -13.07 5.07
C TYR A 167 4.92 -13.78 4.46
N ARG A 168 5.08 -15.08 4.74
CA ARG A 168 6.21 -15.90 4.26
C ARG A 168 5.77 -17.17 3.55
N GLY A 169 4.47 -17.32 3.30
CA GLY A 169 3.94 -18.54 2.69
C GLY A 169 4.25 -19.78 3.50
N TRP A 170 4.48 -20.89 2.82
CA TRP A 170 4.92 -22.16 3.46
C TRP A 170 6.40 -22.14 3.88
N ASP A 171 6.84 -21.06 4.53
CA ASP A 171 8.23 -20.81 4.88
C ASP A 171 9.18 -20.85 3.67
N LEU A 172 8.77 -20.17 2.57
CA LEU A 172 9.51 -20.20 1.31
C LEU A 172 10.95 -19.64 1.41
N LEU A 173 11.25 -18.89 2.45
CA LEU A 173 12.57 -18.33 2.73
C LEU A 173 13.34 -19.15 3.78
N HIS A 174 12.78 -20.26 4.27
CA HIS A 174 13.38 -21.15 5.28
C HIS A 174 13.81 -20.40 6.56
N GLU A 175 12.97 -19.47 7.04
CA GLU A 175 13.27 -18.64 8.20
C GLU A 175 12.82 -19.28 9.54
N ALA A 176 11.83 -20.19 9.50
CA ALA A 176 11.29 -20.81 10.70
C ALA A 176 12.24 -21.84 11.32
N ASN A 177 13.07 -22.49 10.51
CA ASN A 177 14.04 -23.53 10.95
C ASN A 177 13.45 -24.73 11.74
N ILE A 178 12.13 -24.88 11.75
CA ILE A 178 11.38 -25.96 12.41
C ILE A 178 10.23 -26.38 11.49
N PRO A 179 9.75 -27.64 11.60
CA PRO A 179 8.64 -28.09 10.77
C PRO A 179 7.32 -27.40 11.16
N PRO A 180 6.34 -27.37 10.24
CA PRO A 180 5.00 -26.89 10.55
C PRO A 180 4.36 -27.69 11.70
N PRO A 181 3.69 -27.00 12.66
CA PRO A 181 3.22 -27.63 13.90
C PRO A 181 2.03 -28.56 13.72
N ILE A 182 1.13 -28.29 12.79
CA ILE A 182 -0.15 -29.02 12.64
C ILE A 182 -0.23 -29.72 11.29
N THR A 183 -0.03 -28.97 10.20
CA THR A 183 -0.08 -29.52 8.84
C THR A 183 0.99 -28.91 7.95
N ARG A 184 1.28 -29.57 6.82
CA ARG A 184 2.19 -29.04 5.79
C ARG A 184 1.65 -27.76 5.10
N SER A 185 0.38 -27.45 5.31
CA SER A 185 -0.26 -26.22 4.77
C SER A 185 -0.18 -25.05 5.73
N ASP A 186 0.37 -25.24 6.94
CA ASP A 186 0.59 -24.13 7.84
C ASP A 186 1.60 -23.16 7.23
N TRP A 187 1.34 -21.89 7.41
CA TRP A 187 2.13 -20.82 6.79
C TRP A 187 2.78 -19.93 7.86
N VAL A 188 3.69 -19.11 7.45
CA VAL A 188 4.55 -18.35 8.36
C VAL A 188 4.30 -16.87 8.27
N ILE A 189 4.25 -16.20 9.43
CA ILE A 189 4.31 -14.75 9.57
C ILE A 189 5.58 -14.35 10.32
N LYS A 190 6.22 -13.26 9.87
CA LYS A 190 7.44 -12.71 10.44
C LYS A 190 7.21 -11.32 10.97
N ASP A 191 7.52 -11.08 12.23
CA ASP A 191 7.66 -9.71 12.75
C ASP A 191 9.15 -9.32 12.88
N SER A 192 9.43 -8.20 13.57
CA SER A 192 10.81 -7.72 13.74
C SER A 192 11.65 -8.55 14.70
N THR A 193 11.06 -9.51 15.43
CA THR A 193 11.71 -10.29 16.47
C THR A 193 11.80 -11.79 16.19
N GLY A 194 11.00 -12.28 15.23
CA GLY A 194 11.01 -13.69 14.89
C GLY A 194 9.97 -14.10 13.86
N VAL A 195 9.86 -15.40 13.64
CA VAL A 195 8.91 -16.03 12.73
C VAL A 195 8.08 -17.06 13.48
N ILE A 196 6.78 -17.12 13.19
CA ILE A 196 5.87 -18.09 13.82
C ILE A 196 4.90 -18.65 12.79
N TYR A 197 4.53 -19.91 12.96
CA TYR A 197 3.51 -20.52 12.11
C TYR A 197 2.10 -20.05 12.48
N VAL A 198 1.28 -19.93 11.45
CA VAL A 198 -0.17 -19.75 11.55
C VAL A 198 -0.82 -21.01 10.99
N SER A 199 -1.70 -21.63 11.76
CA SER A 199 -2.34 -22.87 11.36
C SER A 199 -3.27 -22.69 10.16
N ALA A 200 -3.13 -23.54 9.16
CA ALA A 200 -4.03 -23.60 8.01
C ALA A 200 -5.45 -24.11 8.39
N HIS A 201 -5.59 -24.74 9.55
CA HIS A 201 -6.89 -25.14 10.13
C HIS A 201 -7.62 -24.00 10.83
N SER A 202 -7.00 -22.82 10.96
CA SER A 202 -7.66 -21.61 11.50
C SER A 202 -8.96 -21.32 10.76
N GLU A 203 -9.92 -20.72 11.46
CA GLU A 203 -11.19 -20.26 10.85
C GLU A 203 -10.93 -19.18 9.80
N ALA A 204 -10.05 -18.24 10.11
CA ALA A 204 -9.62 -17.22 9.18
C ALA A 204 -8.72 -17.79 8.08
N LYS A 205 -8.96 -17.33 6.87
CA LYS A 205 -8.14 -17.69 5.69
C LYS A 205 -7.30 -16.51 5.23
N VAL A 206 -6.19 -16.82 4.60
CA VAL A 206 -5.35 -15.83 3.94
C VAL A 206 -6.19 -15.05 2.93
N PRO A 207 -6.06 -13.72 2.84
CA PRO A 207 -6.83 -12.88 1.92
C PRO A 207 -6.75 -13.34 0.47
N GLU A 208 -7.83 -13.11 -0.29
CA GLU A 208 -7.90 -13.45 -1.70
C GLU A 208 -6.75 -12.81 -2.49
N GLY A 209 -6.15 -13.57 -3.40
CA GLY A 209 -5.02 -13.13 -4.20
C GLY A 209 -3.66 -13.25 -3.52
N VAL A 210 -3.58 -13.87 -2.33
CA VAL A 210 -2.32 -14.20 -1.65
C VAL A 210 -2.11 -15.70 -1.68
N SER A 211 -1.00 -16.16 -2.26
CA SER A 211 -0.70 -17.58 -2.43
C SER A 211 0.46 -18.05 -1.53
N PRO A 212 0.31 -19.20 -0.85
CA PRO A 212 1.34 -19.68 0.09
C PRO A 212 2.60 -20.21 -0.60
N ASP A 213 2.56 -20.48 -1.90
CA ASP A 213 3.67 -20.95 -2.73
C ASP A 213 4.29 -19.85 -3.62
N SER A 214 3.80 -18.60 -3.49
CA SER A 214 4.28 -17.45 -4.27
C SER A 214 5.37 -16.69 -3.53
N LEU A 215 6.58 -16.69 -4.07
CA LEU A 215 7.68 -15.85 -3.56
C LEU A 215 7.37 -14.35 -3.66
N GLN A 216 6.56 -13.94 -4.64
CA GLN A 216 6.16 -12.53 -4.80
C GLN A 216 5.31 -12.04 -3.65
N ASP A 217 4.59 -12.94 -2.98
CA ASP A 217 3.69 -12.60 -1.88
C ASP A 217 4.41 -12.54 -0.52
N THR A 218 5.66 -13.01 -0.41
CA THR A 218 6.41 -13.03 0.86
C THR A 218 6.71 -11.67 1.48
N GLY A 219 6.51 -10.59 0.72
CA GLY A 219 6.63 -9.20 1.18
C GLY A 219 5.32 -8.55 1.62
N ILE A 220 4.19 -9.24 1.50
CA ILE A 220 2.88 -8.70 1.89
C ILE A 220 2.83 -8.57 3.42
N ILE A 221 2.32 -7.43 3.90
CA ILE A 221 2.11 -7.23 5.33
C ILE A 221 0.69 -7.69 5.67
N LEU A 222 0.59 -8.60 6.64
CA LEU A 222 -0.68 -9.06 7.18
C LEU A 222 -0.80 -8.64 8.65
N LYS A 223 -2.04 -8.36 9.05
CA LYS A 223 -2.45 -8.26 10.44
C LYS A 223 -3.25 -9.52 10.78
N VAL A 224 -2.72 -10.31 11.69
CA VAL A 224 -3.31 -11.56 12.15
C VAL A 224 -3.76 -11.38 13.58
N LYS A 225 -5.06 -11.51 13.83
CA LYS A 225 -5.63 -11.64 15.17
C LYS A 225 -5.91 -13.12 15.42
N GLY A 226 -5.54 -13.63 16.57
CA GLY A 226 -5.77 -15.02 16.92
C GLY A 226 -5.26 -15.37 18.29
N VAL A 227 -5.28 -16.67 18.60
CA VAL A 227 -4.90 -17.23 19.89
C VAL A 227 -3.58 -17.99 19.75
N VAL A 228 -2.68 -17.83 20.71
CA VAL A 228 -1.46 -18.64 20.80
C VAL A 228 -1.82 -20.03 21.25
N ARG A 229 -1.34 -21.03 20.53
CA ARG A 229 -1.44 -22.44 20.87
C ARG A 229 -0.05 -23.04 20.96
N VAL A 230 0.07 -24.08 21.77
CA VAL A 230 1.34 -24.79 21.96
C VAL A 230 1.12 -26.27 21.67
N THR A 231 2.00 -26.88 20.88
CA THR A 231 1.97 -28.33 20.64
C THR A 231 2.48 -29.09 21.88
N LYS A 232 2.28 -30.40 21.90
CA LYS A 232 2.81 -31.24 22.98
C LYS A 232 4.34 -31.20 23.12
N GLU A 233 5.00 -30.91 22.00
CA GLU A 233 6.45 -30.77 21.90
C GLU A 233 6.94 -29.36 22.30
N GLY A 234 6.02 -28.44 22.67
CA GLY A 234 6.35 -27.09 23.13
C GLY A 234 6.49 -26.07 22.01
N GLN A 235 6.08 -26.39 20.78
CA GLN A 235 6.13 -25.45 19.67
C GLN A 235 4.90 -24.52 19.68
N ALA A 236 5.12 -23.19 19.73
CA ALA A 236 4.05 -22.21 19.61
C ALA A 236 3.61 -22.04 18.15
N TYR A 237 2.31 -21.81 17.96
CA TYR A 237 1.71 -21.43 16.70
C TYR A 237 0.47 -20.55 16.95
N ILE A 238 -0.05 -19.92 15.89
CA ILE A 238 -1.22 -19.07 15.97
C ILE A 238 -2.42 -19.77 15.35
N GLU A 239 -3.52 -19.82 16.08
CA GLU A 239 -4.83 -20.16 15.57
C GLU A 239 -5.55 -18.84 15.24
N ALA A 240 -5.61 -18.48 13.96
CA ALA A 240 -6.08 -17.18 13.52
C ALA A 240 -7.59 -17.09 13.51
N GLU A 241 -8.14 -16.01 14.08
CA GLU A 241 -9.56 -15.65 14.05
C GLU A 241 -9.86 -14.65 12.92
N ASN A 242 -8.92 -13.76 12.63
CA ASN A 242 -9.03 -12.77 11.57
C ASN A 242 -7.69 -12.49 10.92
N ILE A 243 -7.69 -12.36 9.59
CA ILE A 243 -6.50 -12.05 8.80
C ILE A 243 -6.85 -10.92 7.83
N GLU A 244 -6.15 -9.82 7.94
CA GLU A 244 -6.34 -8.65 7.09
C GLU A 244 -5.03 -8.34 6.35
N ARG A 245 -5.15 -8.03 5.05
CA ARG A 245 -4.03 -7.44 4.33
C ARG A 245 -3.91 -5.99 4.74
N VAL A 246 -2.72 -5.61 5.16
CA VAL A 246 -2.44 -4.22 5.48
C VAL A 246 -1.98 -3.51 4.20
N PRO A 247 -2.57 -2.34 3.89
CA PRO A 247 -2.23 -1.57 2.70
C PRO A 247 -0.76 -1.27 2.55
#